data_ec46f0d91728e6f7c59154e0ad2383fb
#
_entry.id   ec46f0d91728e6f7c59154e0ad2383fb
#
_cell.length_a   1.000
_cell.length_b   1.000
_cell.length_c   1.000
_cell.angle_alpha   90.00
_cell.angle_beta   90.00
_cell.angle_gamma   90.00
#
_symmetry.space_group_name_H-M   'P 1'
#
loop_
_entity.id
_entity.type
_entity.pdbx_description
1 polymer ?
#
loop_
_entity_poly.entity_id
_entity_poly.type
_entity_poly.pdbx_seq_one_letter_code
_entity_poly.pdbx_strand_id
1 'polypeptide(L)'
;MSKDFDDFVEGLQDQIFQETRAVYGDIAFQRWLNPLYMGRLENPDGYGRVTGSCGDTMEIFLNFENGNVKNACFQTDGCGSSTVCGSFAAEQSLGKSPDQILNITGKTILETLGRLPEEDKHCAFLSADALQEALNDYMIKQQKKLK
;
A
#
# COMPACT_ATOMS: atom_id res chain seq x y z
N MET A 1 13.15 7.34 -39.40
CA MET A 1 11.76 7.07 -39.03
C MET A 1 11.62 6.60 -37.61
N SER A 2 12.38 5.58 -37.20
CA SER A 2 12.32 5.08 -35.82
C SER A 2 12.71 6.14 -34.78
N LYS A 3 13.68 6.99 -35.11
CA LYS A 3 14.15 8.04 -34.20
C LYS A 3 13.06 9.08 -33.93
N ASP A 4 12.34 9.52 -34.94
CA ASP A 4 11.28 10.51 -34.79
C ASP A 4 10.10 9.93 -33.96
N PHE A 5 9.79 8.66 -34.19
CA PHE A 5 8.76 7.96 -33.43
C PHE A 5 9.21 7.78 -31.97
N ASP A 6 10.46 7.37 -31.74
CA ASP A 6 11.00 7.19 -30.41
C ASP A 6 11.03 8.50 -29.64
N ASP A 7 11.43 9.61 -30.30
CA ASP A 7 11.42 10.94 -29.68
C ASP A 7 10.00 11.36 -29.31
N PHE A 8 9.00 11.04 -30.13
CA PHE A 8 7.61 11.33 -29.86
C PHE A 8 7.11 10.56 -28.64
N VAL A 9 7.42 9.26 -28.56
CA VAL A 9 7.01 8.41 -27.43
C VAL A 9 7.69 8.89 -26.15
N GLU A 10 8.97 9.22 -26.21
CA GLU A 10 9.72 9.73 -25.05
C GLU A 10 9.12 11.04 -24.55
N GLY A 11 8.74 11.94 -25.47
CA GLY A 11 8.10 13.20 -25.11
C GLY A 11 6.75 12.99 -24.43
N LEU A 12 5.97 12.00 -24.90
CA LEU A 12 4.69 11.66 -24.27
C LEU A 12 4.89 11.11 -22.87
N GLN A 13 5.90 10.24 -22.68
CA GLN A 13 6.20 9.68 -21.38
C GLN A 13 6.61 10.77 -20.38
N ASP A 14 7.44 11.70 -20.81
CA ASP A 14 7.86 12.81 -19.98
C ASP A 14 6.68 13.67 -19.56
N GLN A 15 5.76 13.92 -20.49
CA GLN A 15 4.57 14.70 -20.20
C GLN A 15 3.67 13.99 -19.18
N ILE A 16 3.45 12.67 -19.33
CA ILE A 16 2.66 11.87 -18.41
C ILE A 16 3.30 11.90 -17.02
N PHE A 17 4.63 11.74 -16.93
CA PHE A 17 5.33 11.76 -15.65
C PHE A 17 5.22 13.12 -14.97
N GLN A 18 5.33 14.22 -15.72
CA GLN A 18 5.18 15.56 -15.16
C GLN A 18 3.77 15.79 -14.64
N GLU A 19 2.76 15.37 -15.37
CA GLU A 19 1.36 15.49 -14.97
C GLU A 19 1.08 14.65 -13.71
N THR A 20 1.59 13.42 -13.68
CA THR A 20 1.41 12.53 -12.53
C THR A 20 2.07 13.11 -11.30
N ARG A 21 3.30 13.62 -11.44
CA ARG A 21 4.01 14.25 -10.33
C ARG A 21 3.26 15.48 -9.80
N ALA A 22 2.68 16.27 -10.70
CA ALA A 22 1.92 17.45 -10.29
C ALA A 22 0.69 17.08 -9.46
N VAL A 23 0.04 15.95 -9.81
CA VAL A 23 -1.16 15.46 -9.11
C VAL A 23 -0.82 14.83 -7.77
N TYR A 24 0.19 13.96 -7.74
CA TYR A 24 0.51 13.17 -6.54
C TYR A 24 1.55 13.80 -5.62
N GLY A 25 2.38 14.71 -6.13
CA GLY A 25 3.54 15.20 -5.39
C GLY A 25 4.71 14.21 -5.49
N ASP A 26 5.88 14.62 -4.98
CA ASP A 26 7.11 13.86 -5.20
C ASP A 26 7.12 12.51 -4.47
N ILE A 27 6.67 12.47 -3.22
CA ILE A 27 6.71 11.25 -2.40
C ILE A 27 5.84 10.17 -3.02
N ALA A 28 4.58 10.48 -3.30
CA ALA A 28 3.65 9.52 -3.89
C ALA A 28 4.07 9.16 -5.32
N PHE A 29 4.58 10.11 -6.08
CA PHE A 29 5.04 9.88 -7.45
C PHE A 29 6.19 8.86 -7.48
N GLN A 30 7.18 9.01 -6.61
CA GLN A 30 8.30 8.07 -6.54
C GLN A 30 7.83 6.66 -6.17
N ARG A 31 6.89 6.56 -5.24
CA ARG A 31 6.33 5.26 -4.85
C ARG A 31 5.49 4.66 -5.98
N TRP A 32 4.81 5.50 -6.76
CA TRP A 32 4.06 5.05 -7.94
C TRP A 32 5.00 4.48 -9.01
N LEU A 33 6.16 5.11 -9.22
CA LEU A 33 7.16 4.62 -10.18
C LEU A 33 7.78 3.30 -9.73
N ASN A 34 7.99 3.14 -8.43
CA ASN A 34 8.64 1.95 -7.86
C ASN A 34 7.89 1.52 -6.60
N PRO A 35 6.77 0.80 -6.76
CA PRO A 35 5.98 0.38 -5.59
C PRO A 35 6.74 -0.68 -4.79
N LEU A 36 7.15 -0.29 -3.58
CA LEU A 36 7.84 -1.18 -2.65
C LEU A 36 6.83 -2.09 -1.97
N TYR A 37 7.27 -3.30 -1.63
CA TYR A 37 6.50 -4.28 -0.84
C TYR A 37 5.31 -4.88 -1.58
N MET A 38 5.26 -4.74 -2.91
CA MET A 38 4.22 -5.38 -3.70
C MET A 38 4.51 -6.88 -3.81
N GLY A 39 3.50 -7.72 -3.56
CA GLY A 39 3.64 -9.16 -3.67
C GLY A 39 2.83 -9.91 -2.63
N ARG A 40 3.11 -11.20 -2.50
CA ARG A 40 2.45 -12.10 -1.57
C ARG A 40 3.49 -12.77 -0.68
N LEU A 41 3.08 -13.12 0.55
CA LEU A 41 3.86 -13.98 1.42
C LEU A 41 3.21 -15.35 1.47
N GLU A 42 4.02 -16.41 1.43
CA GLU A 42 3.51 -17.75 1.66
C GLU A 42 3.31 -17.96 3.15
N ASN A 43 2.17 -18.54 3.54
CA ASN A 43 1.85 -18.83 4.93
C ASN A 43 2.02 -17.59 5.83
N PRO A 44 1.36 -16.46 5.52
CA PRO A 44 1.49 -15.28 6.35
C PRO A 44 0.93 -15.52 7.75
N ASP A 45 1.54 -14.89 8.75
CA ASP A 45 1.03 -14.93 10.13
C ASP A 45 -0.27 -14.14 10.25
N GLY A 46 -0.42 -13.09 9.47
CA GLY A 46 -1.65 -12.32 9.36
C GLY A 46 -1.94 -11.98 7.91
N TYR A 47 -3.20 -12.11 7.53
CA TYR A 47 -3.66 -11.82 6.17
C TYR A 47 -4.97 -11.03 6.26
N GLY A 48 -5.03 -9.92 5.56
CA GLY A 48 -6.24 -9.09 5.50
C GLY A 48 -6.62 -8.80 4.06
N ARG A 49 -7.90 -8.86 3.78
CA ARG A 49 -8.47 -8.56 2.46
C ARG A 49 -9.73 -7.74 2.64
N VAL A 50 -9.75 -6.56 2.07
CA VAL A 50 -10.90 -5.66 2.15
C VAL A 50 -11.21 -5.14 0.76
N THR A 51 -12.49 -5.15 0.41
CA THR A 51 -12.98 -4.54 -0.83
C THR A 51 -13.72 -3.27 -0.45
N GLY A 52 -13.30 -2.15 -1.05
CA GLY A 52 -13.90 -0.86 -0.79
C GLY A 52 -15.19 -0.63 -1.58
N SER A 53 -15.89 0.45 -1.27
CA SER A 53 -17.12 0.82 -1.95
C SER A 53 -16.91 1.11 -3.43
N CYS A 54 -15.69 1.47 -3.83
CA CYS A 54 -15.33 1.71 -5.23
C CYS A 54 -15.09 0.43 -6.02
N GLY A 55 -15.10 -0.76 -5.35
CA GLY A 55 -14.85 -2.03 -5.99
C GLY A 55 -13.41 -2.49 -5.95
N ASP A 56 -12.49 -1.64 -5.54
CA ASP A 56 -11.07 -2.01 -5.42
C ASP A 56 -10.86 -2.92 -4.21
N THR A 57 -10.00 -3.92 -4.37
CA THR A 57 -9.64 -4.85 -3.30
C THR A 57 -8.19 -4.61 -2.89
N MET A 58 -7.94 -4.62 -1.59
CA MET A 58 -6.61 -4.51 -1.02
C MET A 58 -6.33 -5.73 -0.16
N GLU A 59 -5.19 -6.38 -0.41
CA GLU A 59 -4.71 -7.50 0.40
C GLU A 59 -3.41 -7.10 1.08
N ILE A 60 -3.28 -7.42 2.37
CA ILE A 60 -2.05 -7.18 3.13
C ILE A 60 -1.63 -8.48 3.81
N PHE A 61 -0.34 -8.78 3.70
CA PHE A 61 0.28 -9.99 4.22
C PHE A 61 1.34 -9.58 5.23
N LEU A 62 1.30 -10.17 6.43
CA LEU A 62 2.24 -9.87 7.51
C LEU A 62 2.87 -11.13 8.04
N ASN A 63 4.18 -11.09 8.27
CA ASN A 63 4.89 -12.08 9.09
C ASN A 63 5.49 -11.39 10.30
N PHE A 64 5.38 -12.01 11.45
CA PHE A 64 5.86 -11.48 12.72
C PHE A 64 7.05 -12.28 13.22
N GLU A 65 7.97 -11.59 13.89
CA GLU A 65 9.11 -12.19 14.57
C GLU A 65 9.36 -11.41 15.87
N ASN A 66 9.42 -12.12 16.97
CA ASN A 66 9.63 -11.52 18.30
C ASN A 66 8.57 -10.45 18.62
N GLY A 67 7.34 -10.67 18.17
CA GLY A 67 6.21 -9.79 18.45
C GLY A 67 6.08 -8.58 17.53
N ASN A 68 7.00 -8.41 16.58
CA ASN A 68 6.97 -7.28 15.66
C ASN A 68 6.90 -7.77 14.21
N VAL A 69 6.38 -6.93 13.33
CA VAL A 69 6.30 -7.26 11.90
C VAL A 69 7.70 -7.33 11.31
N LYS A 70 8.05 -8.48 10.76
CA LYS A 70 9.32 -8.70 10.07
C LYS A 70 9.18 -8.48 8.56
N ASN A 71 8.12 -9.00 7.95
CA ASN A 71 7.85 -8.86 6.53
C ASN A 71 6.42 -8.38 6.32
N ALA A 72 6.24 -7.49 5.37
CA ALA A 72 4.93 -6.99 5.00
C ALA A 72 4.88 -6.83 3.48
N CYS A 73 3.78 -7.28 2.88
CA CYS A 73 3.53 -7.13 1.45
C CYS A 73 2.08 -6.77 1.22
N PHE A 74 1.80 -6.27 0.03
CA PHE A 74 0.43 -5.95 -0.35
C PHE A 74 0.18 -6.33 -1.80
N GLN A 75 -1.09 -6.55 -2.12
CA GLN A 75 -1.57 -6.69 -3.50
C GLN A 75 -2.89 -5.94 -3.63
N THR A 76 -3.12 -5.38 -4.80
CA THR A 76 -4.37 -4.67 -5.07
C THR A 76 -4.70 -4.80 -6.57
N ASP A 77 -5.99 -4.80 -6.87
CA ASP A 77 -6.50 -4.71 -8.24
C ASP A 77 -6.89 -3.27 -8.60
N GLY A 78 -6.63 -2.33 -7.68
CA GLY A 78 -6.99 -0.93 -7.89
C GLY A 78 -5.97 -0.14 -8.70
N CYS A 79 -6.20 1.15 -8.78
CA CYS A 79 -5.41 2.08 -9.58
C CYS A 79 -4.07 2.42 -8.91
N GLY A 80 -3.31 3.36 -9.52
CA GLY A 80 -2.04 3.82 -9.00
C GLY A 80 -2.12 4.33 -7.57
N SER A 81 -3.20 5.04 -7.21
CA SER A 81 -3.40 5.53 -5.85
C SER A 81 -3.51 4.38 -4.85
N SER A 82 -4.22 3.30 -5.20
CA SER A 82 -4.32 2.10 -4.36
C SER A 82 -2.96 1.46 -4.17
N THR A 83 -2.17 1.37 -5.24
CA THR A 83 -0.81 0.82 -5.19
C THR A 83 0.08 1.63 -4.25
N VAL A 84 0.05 2.96 -4.36
CA VAL A 84 0.85 3.83 -3.49
C VAL A 84 0.42 3.67 -2.04
N CYS A 85 -0.88 3.70 -1.77
CA CYS A 85 -1.40 3.58 -0.40
C CYS A 85 -1.09 2.22 0.21
N GLY A 86 -1.25 1.13 -0.55
CA GLY A 86 -0.91 -0.21 -0.07
C GLY A 86 0.56 -0.34 0.26
N SER A 87 1.43 0.24 -0.57
CA SER A 87 2.86 0.25 -0.34
C SER A 87 3.22 0.96 0.97
N PHE A 88 2.61 2.11 1.24
CA PHE A 88 2.87 2.84 2.49
C PHE A 88 2.28 2.14 3.70
N ALA A 89 1.11 1.50 3.57
CA ALA A 89 0.54 0.72 4.67
C ALA A 89 1.50 -0.41 5.06
N ALA A 90 2.02 -1.15 4.10
CA ALA A 90 3.00 -2.20 4.35
C ALA A 90 4.26 -1.64 5.00
N GLU A 91 4.78 -0.54 4.47
CA GLU A 91 5.98 0.08 5.01
C GLU A 91 5.80 0.54 6.45
N GLN A 92 4.69 1.20 6.76
CA GLN A 92 4.43 1.71 8.11
C GLN A 92 4.30 0.58 9.13
N SER A 93 3.86 -0.60 8.69
CA SER A 93 3.71 -1.75 9.59
C SER A 93 5.04 -2.41 9.97
N LEU A 94 6.09 -2.24 9.16
CA LEU A 94 7.37 -2.91 9.38
C LEU A 94 7.99 -2.49 10.71
N GLY A 95 8.42 -3.48 11.49
CA GLY A 95 9.06 -3.27 12.80
C GLY A 95 8.08 -2.91 13.91
N LYS A 96 6.79 -2.91 13.64
CA LYS A 96 5.77 -2.49 14.61
C LYS A 96 5.18 -3.67 15.35
N SER A 97 4.84 -3.44 16.62
CA SER A 97 4.06 -4.38 17.42
C SER A 97 2.58 -4.23 17.08
N PRO A 98 1.72 -5.21 17.51
CA PRO A 98 0.28 -5.06 17.32
C PRO A 98 -0.30 -3.75 17.85
N ASP A 99 0.14 -3.30 19.02
CA ASP A 99 -0.34 -2.05 19.60
C ASP A 99 0.01 -0.85 18.71
N GLN A 100 1.20 -0.85 18.13
CA GLN A 100 1.64 0.22 17.24
C GLN A 100 0.88 0.20 15.92
N ILE A 101 0.57 -1.00 15.41
CA ILE A 101 -0.20 -1.14 14.16
C ILE A 101 -1.60 -0.55 14.32
N LEU A 102 -2.21 -0.66 15.51
CA LEU A 102 -3.54 -0.09 15.76
C LEU A 102 -3.57 1.42 15.52
N ASN A 103 -2.44 2.09 15.61
CA ASN A 103 -2.33 3.54 15.38
C ASN A 103 -2.12 3.91 13.92
N ILE A 104 -1.95 2.92 13.03
CA ILE A 104 -1.80 3.17 11.59
C ILE A 104 -3.20 3.28 10.99
N THR A 105 -3.54 4.47 10.52
CA THR A 105 -4.87 4.80 9.99
C THR A 105 -4.74 5.36 8.58
N GLY A 106 -5.87 5.53 7.90
CA GLY A 106 -5.87 6.22 6.62
C GLY A 106 -5.25 7.61 6.72
N LYS A 107 -5.47 8.28 7.83
CA LYS A 107 -4.91 9.60 8.07
C LYS A 107 -3.38 9.56 8.15
N THR A 108 -2.81 8.59 8.89
CA THR A 108 -1.34 8.50 8.99
C THR A 108 -0.71 8.18 7.64
N ILE A 109 -1.38 7.38 6.82
CA ILE A 109 -0.90 7.06 5.48
C ILE A 109 -0.92 8.33 4.62
N LEU A 110 -2.02 9.10 4.66
CA LEU A 110 -2.13 10.35 3.90
C LEU A 110 -1.06 11.37 4.33
N GLU A 111 -0.80 11.48 5.63
CA GLU A 111 0.23 12.39 6.14
C GLU A 111 1.62 12.04 5.61
N THR A 112 1.92 10.75 5.49
CA THR A 112 3.23 10.28 5.02
C THR A 112 3.42 10.53 3.53
N LEU A 113 2.41 10.22 2.73
CA LEU A 113 2.55 10.38 1.27
C LEU A 113 2.37 11.82 0.80
N GLY A 114 1.79 12.68 1.62
CA GLY A 114 1.72 14.12 1.41
C GLY A 114 0.56 14.56 0.56
N ARG A 115 0.53 14.21 -0.71
CA ARG A 115 -0.51 14.65 -1.63
C ARG A 115 -1.12 13.49 -2.39
N LEU A 116 -2.44 13.48 -2.46
CA LEU A 116 -3.20 12.51 -3.24
C LEU A 116 -4.46 13.23 -3.74
N PRO A 117 -4.95 12.92 -4.96
CA PRO A 117 -6.21 13.51 -5.43
C PRO A 117 -7.33 13.25 -4.42
N GLU A 118 -8.19 14.24 -4.23
CA GLU A 118 -9.26 14.17 -3.23
C GLU A 118 -10.13 12.93 -3.43
N GLU A 119 -10.46 12.61 -4.68
CA GLU A 119 -11.28 11.44 -5.01
C GLU A 119 -10.60 10.11 -4.73
N ASP A 120 -9.27 10.12 -4.53
CA ASP A 120 -8.48 8.90 -4.30
C ASP A 120 -8.09 8.70 -2.84
N LYS A 121 -8.44 9.64 -1.96
CA LYS A 121 -8.07 9.55 -0.54
C LYS A 121 -8.65 8.32 0.14
N HIS A 122 -9.78 7.81 -0.34
CA HIS A 122 -10.37 6.58 0.19
C HIS A 122 -9.41 5.38 0.08
N CYS A 123 -8.46 5.42 -0.85
CA CYS A 123 -7.47 4.33 -1.01
C CYS A 123 -6.59 4.18 0.23
N ALA A 124 -6.29 5.30 0.91
CA ALA A 124 -5.50 5.26 2.15
C ALA A 124 -6.30 4.57 3.26
N PHE A 125 -7.59 4.86 3.36
CA PHE A 125 -8.45 4.21 4.35
C PHE A 125 -8.66 2.75 4.05
N LEU A 126 -8.82 2.39 2.78
CA LEU A 126 -8.92 0.99 2.35
C LEU A 126 -7.66 0.22 2.74
N SER A 127 -6.49 0.80 2.50
CA SER A 127 -5.21 0.16 2.84
C SER A 127 -5.05 -0.02 4.35
N ALA A 128 -5.43 1.00 5.12
CA ALA A 128 -5.39 0.91 6.57
C ALA A 128 -6.35 -0.17 7.08
N ASP A 129 -7.55 -0.25 6.52
CA ASP A 129 -8.53 -1.28 6.90
C ASP A 129 -8.00 -2.68 6.61
N ALA A 130 -7.37 -2.89 5.46
CA ALA A 130 -6.77 -4.17 5.13
C ALA A 130 -5.64 -4.53 6.09
N LEU A 131 -4.85 -3.55 6.50
CA LEU A 131 -3.79 -3.76 7.49
C LEU A 131 -4.39 -4.17 8.84
N GLN A 132 -5.46 -3.51 9.28
CA GLN A 132 -6.12 -3.86 10.54
C GLN A 132 -6.73 -5.26 10.48
N GLU A 133 -7.28 -5.65 9.33
CA GLU A 133 -7.78 -7.02 9.14
C GLU A 133 -6.65 -8.04 9.22
N ALA A 134 -5.48 -7.73 8.65
CA ALA A 134 -4.31 -8.60 8.75
C ALA A 134 -3.85 -8.75 10.20
N LEU A 135 -3.87 -7.67 10.96
CA LEU A 135 -3.53 -7.70 12.39
C LEU A 135 -4.55 -8.55 13.15
N ASN A 136 -5.83 -8.35 12.87
CA ASN A 136 -6.89 -9.12 13.52
C ASN A 136 -6.73 -10.63 13.28
N ASP A 137 -6.41 -11.01 12.03
CA ASP A 137 -6.16 -12.40 11.67
C ASP A 137 -4.98 -12.97 12.47
N TYR A 138 -3.90 -12.20 12.58
CA TYR A 138 -2.74 -12.61 13.39
C TYR A 138 -3.11 -12.82 14.85
N MET A 139 -3.87 -11.89 15.43
CA MET A 139 -4.26 -11.98 16.84
C MET A 139 -5.14 -13.20 17.11
N ILE A 140 -6.06 -13.50 16.20
CA ILE A 140 -6.94 -14.68 16.31
C ILE A 140 -6.09 -15.96 16.27
N LYS A 141 -5.13 -16.03 15.34
CA LYS A 141 -4.23 -17.19 15.21
C LYS A 141 -3.39 -17.39 16.46
N GLN A 142 -2.92 -16.29 17.08
CA GLN A 142 -2.15 -16.38 18.32
C GLN A 142 -2.99 -16.92 19.47
N GLN A 143 -4.25 -16.49 19.58
CA GLN A 143 -5.15 -17.00 20.62
C GLN A 143 -5.38 -18.50 20.46
N LYS A 144 -5.53 -18.97 19.22
CA LYS A 144 -5.71 -20.40 18.94
C LYS A 144 -4.50 -21.23 19.36
N LYS A 145 -3.29 -20.66 19.16
CA LYS A 145 -2.06 -21.36 19.58
C LYS A 145 -1.92 -21.49 21.08
N LEU A 146 -2.49 -20.54 21.84
CA LEU A 146 -2.43 -20.55 23.29
C LEU A 146 -3.41 -21.56 23.93
N LYS A 147 -4.37 -22.04 23.16
CA LYS A 147 -5.28 -23.08 23.61
C LYS A 147 -4.75 -24.45 23.23
#